data_e5309880095308ed467202dc90806d37
#
_entry.id   e5309880095308ed467202dc90806d37
#
_cell.length_a   1.000
_cell.length_b   1.000
_cell.length_c   1.000
_cell.angle_alpha   90.00
_cell.angle_beta   90.00
_cell.angle_gamma   90.00
#
_symmetry.space_group_name_H-M   'P 1'
#
loop_
_entity.id
_entity.type
_entity.pdbx_description
1 polymer ?
#
loop_
_entity_poly.entity_id
_entity_poly.type
_entity_poly.pdbx_seq_one_letter_code
_entity_poly.pdbx_strand_id
1 'polypeptide(L)'
;MSKSKHVIYGSEYSPFSIKVRSYFRYRKIDHEWRPRTLDNLADFKAHAKLPLIPLILCPDGSVLQDSTPIIEKMERQYPEMCISPDDMICNFMSVMLEEYGDEWVNKPMFHYRWWADADQIAVSTGLAQSIMPNATDQEQKAFASQLVELMVPRLSFVGSSAQNKQTIEESLDDLLALLEVHLDARPYVFGGKPSFGDFGLAGQLFGCTQQPTTAVMIESNPNVANWIERMLNPEDLGEWEEWSELSPTLLPIIKGQIGDLYFPWAIENLIALEAEHGTFTVTLKGSEFTQDTMKYTGRSLTALRGKFQKLENRGELEDVLLAANCLKPLVTESW
;
A
#
# COMPACT_ATOMS: atom_id res chain seq x y z
N MET A 1 -32.18 19.74 0.23
CA MET A 1 -31.72 18.65 1.11
C MET A 1 -30.23 18.54 0.94
N SER A 2 -29.41 18.76 1.97
CA SER A 2 -27.96 18.53 1.91
C SER A 2 -27.75 17.07 1.52
N LYS A 3 -27.04 16.78 0.42
CA LYS A 3 -26.63 15.41 0.09
C LYS A 3 -25.83 14.91 1.29
N SER A 4 -26.21 13.78 1.86
CA SER A 4 -25.40 13.13 2.89
C SER A 4 -24.02 12.82 2.32
N LYS A 5 -22.96 13.16 3.07
CA LYS A 5 -21.58 12.93 2.66
C LYS A 5 -21.16 11.50 3.00
N HIS A 6 -20.13 11.01 2.32
CA HIS A 6 -19.40 9.84 2.83
C HIS A 6 -18.69 10.22 4.15
N VAL A 7 -18.60 9.27 5.09
CA VAL A 7 -17.78 9.45 6.29
C VAL A 7 -16.67 8.40 6.26
N ILE A 8 -15.41 8.86 6.28
CA ILE A 8 -14.24 8.00 6.28
C ILE A 8 -13.66 7.95 7.68
N TYR A 9 -13.86 6.83 8.39
CA TYR A 9 -13.09 6.54 9.60
C TYR A 9 -11.70 6.09 9.22
N GLY A 10 -10.68 6.82 9.69
CA GLY A 10 -9.30 6.56 9.34
C GLY A 10 -8.30 6.99 10.41
N SER A 11 -7.03 6.97 10.08
CA SER A 11 -5.93 7.49 10.89
C SER A 11 -4.84 8.01 9.98
N GLU A 12 -4.17 9.08 10.40
CA GLU A 12 -2.95 9.58 9.72
C GLU A 12 -1.82 8.54 9.74
N TYR A 13 -1.83 7.64 10.71
CA TYR A 13 -0.86 6.55 10.82
C TYR A 13 -1.25 5.26 10.08
N SER A 14 -2.37 5.27 9.36
CA SER A 14 -2.80 4.12 8.55
C SER A 14 -2.56 4.37 7.07
N PRO A 15 -1.60 3.70 6.43
CA PRO A 15 -1.33 3.82 5.00
C PRO A 15 -2.58 3.62 4.14
N PHE A 16 -3.38 2.62 4.47
CA PHE A 16 -4.63 2.30 3.77
C PHE A 16 -5.70 3.40 3.92
N SER A 17 -5.72 4.10 5.09
CA SER A 17 -6.63 5.23 5.28
C SER A 17 -6.18 6.44 4.46
N ILE A 18 -4.88 6.69 4.37
CA ILE A 18 -4.31 7.74 3.53
C ILE A 18 -4.57 7.47 2.05
N LYS A 19 -4.31 6.24 1.58
CA LYS A 19 -4.62 5.77 0.22
C LYS A 19 -6.07 6.13 -0.17
N VAL A 20 -7.04 5.76 0.65
CA VAL A 20 -8.46 6.02 0.38
C VAL A 20 -8.79 7.51 0.46
N ARG A 21 -8.30 8.24 1.47
CA ARG A 21 -8.55 9.69 1.59
C ARG A 21 -7.99 10.46 0.40
N SER A 22 -6.77 10.16 -0.02
CA SER A 22 -6.12 10.79 -1.18
C SER A 22 -6.92 10.51 -2.46
N TYR A 23 -7.39 9.31 -2.66
CA TYR A 23 -8.28 8.95 -3.76
C TYR A 23 -9.59 9.76 -3.74
N PHE A 24 -10.26 9.86 -2.58
CA PHE A 24 -11.49 10.65 -2.45
C PHE A 24 -11.27 12.15 -2.76
N ARG A 25 -10.12 12.69 -2.36
CA ARG A 25 -9.71 14.06 -2.68
C ARG A 25 -9.51 14.25 -4.17
N TYR A 26 -8.75 13.38 -4.83
CA TYR A 26 -8.55 13.42 -6.28
C TYR A 26 -9.87 13.38 -7.04
N ARG A 27 -10.73 12.42 -6.69
CA ARG A 27 -12.04 12.22 -7.32
C ARG A 27 -13.06 13.29 -6.95
N LYS A 28 -12.71 14.22 -6.06
CA LYS A 28 -13.61 15.28 -5.55
C LYS A 28 -14.91 14.69 -4.98
N ILE A 29 -14.84 13.48 -4.41
CA ILE A 29 -15.96 12.83 -3.74
C ILE A 29 -16.18 13.52 -2.39
N ASP A 30 -17.36 14.08 -2.17
CA ASP A 30 -17.68 14.80 -0.94
C ASP A 30 -17.66 13.85 0.27
N HIS A 31 -16.79 14.13 1.23
CA HIS A 31 -16.58 13.28 2.39
C HIS A 31 -16.21 14.07 3.64
N GLU A 32 -16.48 13.46 4.79
CA GLU A 32 -15.99 13.86 6.11
C GLU A 32 -14.85 12.90 6.50
N TRP A 33 -13.68 13.46 6.82
CA TRP A 33 -12.62 12.69 7.46
C TRP A 33 -12.87 12.63 8.97
N ARG A 34 -12.99 11.44 9.52
CA ARG A 34 -13.24 11.19 10.94
C ARG A 34 -12.12 10.32 11.51
N PRO A 35 -11.14 10.92 12.20
CA PRO A 35 -10.10 10.13 12.88
C PRO A 35 -10.74 9.12 13.85
N ARG A 36 -10.29 7.87 13.78
CA ARG A 36 -10.73 6.86 14.75
C ARG A 36 -10.03 7.08 16.08
N THR A 37 -10.76 7.58 17.07
CA THR A 37 -10.31 7.86 18.43
C THR A 37 -10.98 6.92 19.43
N LEU A 38 -10.54 6.95 20.69
CA LEU A 38 -11.27 6.25 21.77
C LEU A 38 -12.66 6.85 22.00
N ASP A 39 -12.83 8.16 21.81
CA ASP A 39 -14.11 8.85 22.04
C ASP A 39 -15.21 8.40 21.08
N ASN A 40 -14.85 8.03 19.84
CA ASN A 40 -15.81 7.57 18.83
C ASN A 40 -15.75 6.05 18.56
N LEU A 41 -15.01 5.31 19.39
CA LEU A 41 -14.82 3.87 19.19
C LEU A 41 -16.14 3.07 19.22
N ALA A 42 -17.10 3.48 20.05
CA ALA A 42 -18.42 2.83 20.12
C ALA A 42 -19.21 3.01 18.83
N ASP A 43 -19.19 4.23 18.26
CA ASP A 43 -19.82 4.55 16.98
C ASP A 43 -19.14 3.78 15.83
N PHE A 44 -17.81 3.78 15.79
CA PHE A 44 -17.06 2.97 14.84
C PHE A 44 -17.45 1.48 14.89
N LYS A 45 -17.46 0.88 16.10
CA LYS A 45 -17.80 -0.54 16.30
C LYS A 45 -19.23 -0.89 15.90
N ALA A 46 -20.17 0.05 15.99
CA ALA A 46 -21.55 -0.18 15.57
C ALA A 46 -21.67 -0.44 14.06
N HIS A 47 -20.71 0.03 13.25
CA HIS A 47 -20.67 -0.11 11.80
C HIS A 47 -19.64 -1.13 11.31
N ALA A 48 -18.55 -1.33 12.03
CA ALA A 48 -17.42 -2.13 11.60
C ALA A 48 -17.71 -3.64 11.67
N LYS A 49 -17.48 -4.35 10.56
CA LYS A 49 -17.44 -5.83 10.51
C LYS A 49 -16.12 -6.37 11.07
N LEU A 50 -15.04 -5.64 10.85
CA LEU A 50 -13.69 -5.92 11.32
C LEU A 50 -13.16 -4.69 12.07
N PRO A 51 -12.29 -4.84 13.08
CA PRO A 51 -11.72 -3.70 13.80
C PRO A 51 -10.64 -2.97 13.00
N LEU A 52 -10.84 -2.82 11.68
CA LEU A 52 -9.88 -2.29 10.71
C LEU A 52 -10.36 -0.97 10.11
N ILE A 53 -9.41 -0.11 9.80
CA ILE A 53 -9.58 1.13 9.03
C ILE A 53 -8.80 1.04 7.72
N PRO A 54 -9.24 1.73 6.64
CA PRO A 54 -10.39 2.62 6.58
C PRO A 54 -11.75 1.91 6.63
N LEU A 55 -12.73 2.63 7.19
CA LEU A 55 -14.15 2.26 7.10
C LEU A 55 -14.91 3.45 6.52
N ILE A 56 -15.77 3.20 5.54
CA ILE A 56 -16.60 4.23 4.92
C ILE A 56 -18.07 3.98 5.22
N LEU A 57 -18.73 5.01 5.74
CA LEU A 57 -20.19 5.08 5.76
C LEU A 57 -20.63 5.82 4.50
N CYS A 58 -21.36 5.14 3.63
CA CYS A 58 -21.87 5.72 2.40
C CYS A 58 -23.20 6.47 2.64
N PRO A 59 -23.54 7.46 1.78
CA PRO A 59 -24.81 8.21 1.87
C PRO A 59 -26.07 7.34 1.82
N ASP A 60 -26.01 6.16 1.21
CA ASP A 60 -27.08 5.18 1.11
C ASP A 60 -27.21 4.26 2.34
N GLY A 61 -26.38 4.49 3.36
CA GLY A 61 -26.31 3.67 4.58
C GLY A 61 -25.47 2.40 4.44
N SER A 62 -24.91 2.12 3.27
CA SER A 62 -23.96 0.99 3.11
C SER A 62 -22.62 1.28 3.78
N VAL A 63 -21.95 0.22 4.22
CA VAL A 63 -20.63 0.29 4.89
C VAL A 63 -19.61 -0.47 4.06
N LEU A 64 -18.45 0.16 3.86
CA LEU A 64 -17.33 -0.42 3.13
C LEU A 64 -16.09 -0.47 4.02
N GLN A 65 -15.35 -1.55 3.93
CA GLN A 65 -14.04 -1.73 4.55
C GLN A 65 -13.11 -2.38 3.53
N ASP A 66 -11.79 -2.24 3.75
CA ASP A 66 -10.72 -2.63 2.86
C ASP A 66 -10.50 -1.63 1.70
N SER A 67 -9.26 -1.12 1.60
CA SER A 67 -8.91 0.02 0.73
C SER A 67 -9.11 -0.26 -0.75
N THR A 68 -8.65 -1.41 -1.24
CA THR A 68 -8.75 -1.82 -2.65
C THR A 68 -10.22 -2.01 -3.10
N PRO A 69 -11.05 -2.81 -2.41
CA PRO A 69 -12.47 -2.91 -2.73
C PRO A 69 -13.25 -1.59 -2.62
N ILE A 70 -12.86 -0.70 -1.69
CA ILE A 70 -13.43 0.64 -1.58
C ILE A 70 -13.19 1.42 -2.86
N ILE A 71 -11.93 1.53 -3.29
CA ILE A 71 -11.57 2.28 -4.49
C ILE A 71 -12.21 1.67 -5.72
N GLU A 72 -12.14 0.36 -5.90
CA GLU A 72 -12.78 -0.31 -7.04
C GLU A 72 -14.30 -0.10 -7.10
N LYS A 73 -14.98 -0.03 -5.94
CA LYS A 73 -16.41 0.28 -5.91
C LYS A 73 -16.67 1.73 -6.29
N MET A 74 -15.84 2.67 -5.82
CA MET A 74 -15.96 4.09 -6.15
C MET A 74 -15.68 4.34 -7.64
N GLU A 75 -14.70 3.67 -8.26
CA GLU A 75 -14.41 3.76 -9.70
C GLU A 75 -15.63 3.35 -10.54
N ARG A 76 -16.34 2.28 -10.15
CA ARG A 76 -17.57 1.88 -10.83
C ARG A 76 -18.73 2.86 -10.62
N GLN A 77 -18.78 3.51 -9.46
CA GLN A 77 -19.88 4.43 -9.11
C GLN A 77 -19.68 5.82 -9.68
N TYR A 78 -18.43 6.24 -9.85
CA TYR A 78 -18.03 7.55 -10.34
C TYR A 78 -17.07 7.38 -11.54
N PRO A 79 -17.54 7.14 -12.76
CA PRO A 79 -16.67 6.83 -13.90
C PRO A 79 -15.87 8.03 -14.44
N GLU A 80 -16.23 9.24 -14.07
CA GLU A 80 -15.50 10.47 -14.48
C GLU A 80 -14.15 10.58 -13.75
N MET A 81 -13.09 11.06 -14.42
CA MET A 81 -11.74 11.20 -13.86
C MET A 81 -11.14 9.87 -13.34
N CYS A 82 -11.26 8.77 -14.10
CA CYS A 82 -10.75 7.48 -13.67
C CYS A 82 -9.24 7.50 -13.39
N ILE A 83 -8.79 6.58 -12.52
CA ILE A 83 -7.38 6.41 -12.12
C ILE A 83 -6.69 5.28 -12.89
N SER A 84 -7.33 4.80 -13.94
CA SER A 84 -6.82 3.73 -14.80
C SER A 84 -6.30 4.34 -16.09
N PRO A 85 -5.00 4.20 -16.41
CA PRO A 85 -4.48 4.55 -17.72
C PRO A 85 -5.24 3.88 -18.87
N ASP A 86 -5.39 4.56 -19.99
CA ASP A 86 -6.10 4.04 -21.15
C ASP A 86 -5.33 2.89 -21.84
N ASP A 87 -4.02 2.95 -21.81
CA ASP A 87 -3.14 1.89 -22.31
C ASP A 87 -3.23 0.64 -21.42
N MET A 88 -3.43 -0.54 -22.03
CA MET A 88 -3.62 -1.81 -21.31
C MET A 88 -2.39 -2.19 -20.47
N ILE A 89 -1.18 -1.95 -20.99
CA ILE A 89 0.07 -2.28 -20.29
C ILE A 89 0.18 -1.40 -19.06
N CYS A 90 0.07 -0.08 -19.23
CA CYS A 90 0.13 0.89 -18.14
C CYS A 90 -0.94 0.64 -17.08
N ASN A 91 -2.17 0.32 -17.50
CA ASN A 91 -3.27 0.00 -16.60
C ASN A 91 -2.96 -1.24 -15.74
N PHE A 92 -2.50 -2.34 -16.37
CA PHE A 92 -2.19 -3.55 -15.61
C PHE A 92 -0.95 -3.39 -14.72
N MET A 93 0.08 -2.65 -15.18
CA MET A 93 1.23 -2.29 -14.34
C MET A 93 0.80 -1.47 -13.12
N SER A 94 -0.15 -0.55 -13.29
CA SER A 94 -0.72 0.22 -12.18
C SER A 94 -1.43 -0.68 -11.15
N VAL A 95 -2.18 -1.69 -11.61
CA VAL A 95 -2.81 -2.69 -10.72
C VAL A 95 -1.76 -3.51 -9.98
N MET A 96 -0.68 -3.93 -10.65
CA MET A 96 0.41 -4.67 -10.01
C MET A 96 1.18 -3.84 -8.99
N LEU A 97 1.39 -2.55 -9.26
CA LEU A 97 2.05 -1.63 -8.32
C LEU A 97 1.19 -1.35 -7.08
N GLU A 98 -0.12 -1.29 -7.23
CA GLU A 98 -1.02 -1.17 -6.08
C GLU A 98 -0.96 -2.40 -5.19
N GLU A 99 -1.04 -3.59 -5.78
CA GLU A 99 -0.89 -4.86 -5.09
C GLU A 99 0.45 -4.97 -4.36
N TYR A 100 1.55 -4.64 -5.04
CA TYR A 100 2.89 -4.61 -4.48
C TYR A 100 2.99 -3.60 -3.32
N GLY A 101 2.39 -2.43 -3.45
CA GLY A 101 2.32 -1.41 -2.41
C GLY A 101 1.65 -1.94 -1.15
N ASP A 102 0.48 -2.52 -1.29
CA ASP A 102 -0.31 -3.01 -0.16
C ASP A 102 0.30 -4.25 0.52
N GLU A 103 0.91 -5.18 -0.25
CA GLU A 103 1.37 -6.46 0.26
C GLU A 103 2.87 -6.49 0.63
N TRP A 104 3.73 -5.83 -0.16
CA TRP A 104 5.17 -5.83 0.10
C TRP A 104 5.66 -4.54 0.76
N VAL A 105 5.34 -3.35 0.23
CA VAL A 105 5.85 -2.07 0.79
C VAL A 105 5.35 -1.84 2.23
N ASN A 106 4.23 -2.45 2.60
CA ASN A 106 3.78 -2.52 3.98
C ASN A 106 4.81 -3.18 4.93
N LYS A 107 5.67 -4.09 4.44
CA LYS A 107 6.70 -4.74 5.26
C LYS A 107 7.78 -3.77 5.75
N PRO A 108 8.51 -3.06 4.88
CA PRO A 108 9.49 -2.07 5.33
C PRO A 108 8.83 -0.93 6.12
N MET A 109 7.65 -0.44 5.70
CA MET A 109 6.93 0.58 6.46
C MET A 109 6.66 0.15 7.91
N PHE A 110 6.15 -1.07 8.12
CA PHE A 110 5.85 -1.59 9.45
C PHE A 110 7.11 -2.02 10.21
N HIS A 111 8.10 -2.61 9.51
CA HIS A 111 9.39 -2.96 10.06
C HIS A 111 10.07 -1.77 10.72
N TYR A 112 10.34 -0.71 9.98
CA TYR A 112 11.00 0.48 10.52
C TYR A 112 10.21 1.14 11.64
N ARG A 113 8.89 1.11 11.56
CA ARG A 113 8.00 1.68 12.58
C ARG A 113 8.18 1.06 13.97
N TRP A 114 8.50 -0.23 14.02
CA TRP A 114 8.51 -0.99 15.28
C TRP A 114 9.82 -1.73 15.57
N TRP A 115 10.85 -1.56 14.73
CA TRP A 115 12.14 -2.24 14.91
C TRP A 115 13.06 -1.50 15.87
N ALA A 116 13.34 -0.22 15.65
CA ALA A 116 14.26 0.57 16.43
C ALA A 116 13.55 1.40 17.51
N ASP A 117 14.14 1.53 18.68
CA ASP A 117 13.55 2.24 19.83
C ASP A 117 13.16 3.68 19.50
N ALA A 118 13.98 4.40 18.73
CA ALA A 118 13.70 5.78 18.35
C ALA A 118 12.43 5.91 17.53
N ASP A 119 12.21 5.00 16.57
CA ASP A 119 11.00 4.97 15.73
C ASP A 119 9.79 4.52 16.54
N GLN A 120 9.94 3.51 17.41
CA GLN A 120 8.88 3.06 18.32
C GLN A 120 8.38 4.21 19.21
N ILE A 121 9.30 4.98 19.81
CA ILE A 121 8.96 6.11 20.70
C ILE A 121 8.22 7.19 19.91
N ALA A 122 8.73 7.60 18.76
CA ALA A 122 8.14 8.65 17.93
C ALA A 122 6.74 8.26 17.49
N VAL A 123 6.58 7.06 16.90
CA VAL A 123 5.31 6.61 16.34
C VAL A 123 4.28 6.29 17.43
N SER A 124 4.68 5.62 18.53
CA SER A 124 3.74 5.31 19.61
C SER A 124 3.23 6.57 20.30
N THR A 125 4.07 7.60 20.45
CA THR A 125 3.68 8.91 20.99
C THR A 125 2.65 9.58 20.08
N GLY A 126 2.93 9.68 18.78
CA GLY A 126 2.00 10.29 17.81
C GLY A 126 0.69 9.53 17.68
N LEU A 127 0.73 8.19 17.71
CA LEU A 127 -0.47 7.35 17.73
C LEU A 127 -1.30 7.59 19.00
N ALA A 128 -0.66 7.67 20.18
CA ALA A 128 -1.37 7.92 21.44
C ALA A 128 -2.07 9.28 21.39
N GLN A 129 -1.40 10.33 20.94
CA GLN A 129 -1.99 11.66 20.75
C GLN A 129 -3.17 11.64 19.75
N SER A 130 -3.02 10.92 18.64
CA SER A 130 -4.08 10.80 17.63
C SER A 130 -5.31 10.02 18.13
N ILE A 131 -5.10 8.97 18.90
CA ILE A 131 -6.17 8.07 19.38
C ILE A 131 -6.85 8.64 20.63
N MET A 132 -6.11 9.35 21.45
CA MET A 132 -6.56 9.92 22.74
C MET A 132 -6.33 11.44 22.79
N PRO A 133 -6.91 12.25 21.88
CA PRO A 133 -6.58 13.68 21.76
C PRO A 133 -6.96 14.51 23.00
N ASN A 134 -7.90 14.02 23.80
CA ASN A 134 -8.40 14.70 24.99
C ASN A 134 -7.82 14.15 26.32
N ALA A 135 -6.89 13.16 26.24
CA ALA A 135 -6.26 12.60 27.43
C ALA A 135 -5.09 13.46 27.93
N THR A 136 -4.72 13.29 29.18
CA THR A 136 -3.55 13.93 29.77
C THR A 136 -2.25 13.35 29.17
N ASP A 137 -1.15 14.11 29.24
CA ASP A 137 0.17 13.65 28.80
C ASP A 137 0.59 12.34 29.49
N GLN A 138 0.20 12.15 30.76
CA GLN A 138 0.52 10.91 31.49
C GLN A 138 -0.25 9.71 30.93
N GLU A 139 -1.54 9.89 30.62
CA GLU A 139 -2.36 8.84 30.00
C GLU A 139 -1.89 8.52 28.60
N GLN A 140 -1.56 9.53 27.78
CA GLN A 140 -1.00 9.33 26.45
C GLN A 140 0.33 8.57 26.50
N LYS A 141 1.24 8.92 27.42
CA LYS A 141 2.50 8.19 27.62
C LYS A 141 2.29 6.74 28.03
N ALA A 142 1.36 6.48 28.95
CA ALA A 142 1.02 5.12 29.35
C ALA A 142 0.46 4.30 28.19
N PHE A 143 -0.42 4.91 27.40
CA PHE A 143 -0.98 4.27 26.20
C PHE A 143 0.07 4.03 25.13
N ALA A 144 1.00 4.96 24.90
CA ALA A 144 2.12 4.79 23.98
C ALA A 144 2.99 3.57 24.33
N SER A 145 3.28 3.36 25.62
CA SER A 145 4.00 2.16 26.09
C SER A 145 3.22 0.88 25.81
N GLN A 146 1.91 0.87 26.04
CA GLN A 146 1.05 -0.28 25.72
C GLN A 146 1.01 -0.56 24.22
N LEU A 147 1.04 0.49 23.36
CA LEU A 147 1.13 0.32 21.90
C LEU A 147 2.43 -0.37 21.50
N VAL A 148 3.57 -0.01 22.07
CA VAL A 148 4.87 -0.67 21.79
C VAL A 148 4.77 -2.15 22.20
N GLU A 149 4.33 -2.47 23.42
CA GLU A 149 4.17 -3.84 23.89
C GLU A 149 3.24 -4.68 22.99
N LEU A 150 2.20 -4.05 22.43
CA LEU A 150 1.25 -4.71 21.54
C LEU A 150 1.79 -4.91 20.13
N MET A 151 2.54 -3.94 19.60
CA MET A 151 2.87 -3.88 18.17
C MET A 151 4.22 -4.52 17.84
N VAL A 152 5.22 -4.45 18.72
CA VAL A 152 6.53 -5.06 18.48
C VAL A 152 6.43 -6.57 18.22
N PRO A 153 5.68 -7.38 18.98
CA PRO A 153 5.50 -8.80 18.65
C PRO A 153 4.86 -9.06 17.28
N ARG A 154 4.11 -8.08 16.73
CA ARG A 154 3.46 -8.18 15.41
C ARG A 154 4.41 -7.94 14.23
N LEU A 155 5.68 -7.63 14.49
CA LEU A 155 6.71 -7.61 13.45
C LEU A 155 6.76 -8.91 12.65
N SER A 156 6.47 -10.05 13.30
CA SER A 156 6.37 -11.34 12.63
C SER A 156 5.29 -11.38 11.54
N PHE A 157 4.20 -10.60 11.66
CA PHE A 157 3.12 -10.57 10.66
C PHE A 157 3.58 -10.05 9.30
N VAL A 158 4.57 -9.15 9.28
CA VAL A 158 5.19 -8.67 8.04
C VAL A 158 6.49 -9.42 7.72
N GLY A 159 6.79 -10.50 8.43
CA GLY A 159 8.02 -11.27 8.27
C GLY A 159 9.27 -10.58 8.79
N SER A 160 9.13 -9.50 9.58
CA SER A 160 10.27 -8.79 10.17
C SER A 160 10.89 -9.62 11.28
N SER A 161 12.17 -9.92 11.11
CA SER A 161 13.01 -10.69 12.04
C SER A 161 14.49 -10.32 11.83
N ALA A 162 15.37 -10.75 12.72
CA ALA A 162 16.80 -10.52 12.55
C ALA A 162 17.35 -11.17 11.25
N GLN A 163 16.77 -12.31 10.83
CA GLN A 163 17.14 -13.00 9.60
C GLN A 163 16.69 -12.20 8.37
N ASN A 164 15.46 -11.69 8.36
CA ASN A 164 14.84 -11.07 7.19
C ASN A 164 15.10 -9.57 7.09
N LYS A 165 15.63 -8.95 8.15
CA LYS A 165 15.84 -7.51 8.28
C LYS A 165 16.51 -6.92 7.05
N GLN A 166 17.66 -7.47 6.66
CA GLN A 166 18.44 -6.96 5.53
C GLN A 166 17.63 -6.92 4.23
N THR A 167 16.92 -8.01 3.90
CA THR A 167 16.09 -8.09 2.69
C THR A 167 14.98 -7.04 2.70
N ILE A 168 14.34 -6.82 3.85
CA ILE A 168 13.27 -5.81 4.00
C ILE A 168 13.83 -4.40 3.83
N GLU A 169 14.94 -4.08 4.48
CA GLU A 169 15.57 -2.75 4.43
C GLU A 169 16.09 -2.43 3.02
N GLU A 170 16.86 -3.35 2.40
CA GLU A 170 17.34 -3.19 1.02
C GLU A 170 16.20 -3.07 0.00
N SER A 171 15.03 -3.68 0.26
CA SER A 171 13.90 -3.55 -0.64
C SER A 171 13.33 -2.13 -0.67
N LEU A 172 13.39 -1.40 0.45
CA LEU A 172 12.98 -0.01 0.51
C LEU A 172 14.03 0.90 -0.13
N ASP A 173 15.31 0.68 0.15
CA ASP A 173 16.40 1.45 -0.46
C ASP A 173 16.34 1.39 -1.98
N ASP A 174 16.21 0.18 -2.56
CA ASP A 174 16.09 -0.03 -3.99
C ASP A 174 14.84 0.64 -4.58
N LEU A 175 13.69 0.51 -3.88
CA LEU A 175 12.45 1.13 -4.33
C LEU A 175 12.59 2.65 -4.39
N LEU A 176 13.13 3.27 -3.35
CA LEU A 176 13.33 4.72 -3.29
C LEU A 176 14.28 5.20 -4.40
N ALA A 177 15.41 4.52 -4.60
CA ALA A 177 16.37 4.86 -5.64
C ALA A 177 15.77 4.76 -7.05
N LEU A 178 14.99 3.71 -7.34
CA LEU A 178 14.34 3.53 -8.63
C LEU A 178 13.21 4.55 -8.85
N LEU A 179 12.40 4.83 -7.83
CA LEU A 179 11.35 5.84 -7.91
C LEU A 179 11.93 7.25 -8.05
N GLU A 180 13.04 7.57 -7.40
CA GLU A 180 13.71 8.87 -7.52
C GLU A 180 14.07 9.17 -8.99
N VAL A 181 14.64 8.18 -9.70
CA VAL A 181 14.96 8.29 -11.12
C VAL A 181 13.69 8.38 -11.98
N HIS A 182 12.69 7.58 -11.66
CA HIS A 182 11.45 7.52 -12.46
C HIS A 182 10.63 8.81 -12.37
N LEU A 183 10.56 9.41 -11.18
CA LEU A 183 9.77 10.62 -10.89
C LEU A 183 10.49 11.94 -11.23
N ASP A 184 11.76 11.90 -11.69
CA ASP A 184 12.49 13.11 -12.08
C ASP A 184 11.81 13.87 -13.24
N ALA A 185 11.22 13.14 -14.18
CA ALA A 185 10.60 13.71 -15.37
C ALA A 185 9.07 13.87 -15.28
N ARG A 186 8.42 13.34 -14.24
CA ARG A 186 6.96 13.25 -14.20
C ARG A 186 6.35 13.44 -12.80
N PRO A 187 5.13 14.00 -12.69
CA PRO A 187 4.48 14.22 -11.41
C PRO A 187 3.93 12.96 -10.74
N TYR A 188 3.57 11.94 -11.49
CA TYR A 188 3.03 10.65 -11.02
C TYR A 188 3.66 9.48 -11.80
N VAL A 189 3.49 8.27 -11.29
CA VAL A 189 4.14 7.08 -11.87
C VAL A 189 3.78 6.84 -13.34
N PHE A 190 2.59 7.22 -13.78
CA PHE A 190 2.14 7.03 -15.17
C PHE A 190 1.94 8.34 -15.93
N GLY A 191 2.64 9.41 -15.57
CA GLY A 191 2.60 10.70 -16.27
C GLY A 191 1.91 11.81 -15.49
N GLY A 192 0.95 12.51 -16.09
CA GLY A 192 0.31 13.71 -15.52
C GLY A 192 -0.84 13.45 -14.55
N LYS A 193 -1.31 12.21 -14.38
CA LYS A 193 -2.45 11.82 -13.54
C LYS A 193 -2.06 10.74 -12.54
N PRO A 194 -2.61 10.76 -11.30
CA PRO A 194 -2.36 9.69 -10.34
C PRO A 194 -3.12 8.43 -10.75
N SER A 195 -2.42 7.31 -10.77
CA SER A 195 -2.95 5.99 -11.07
C SER A 195 -3.29 5.21 -9.81
N PHE A 196 -3.93 4.05 -9.96
CA PHE A 196 -4.21 3.13 -8.85
C PHE A 196 -2.91 2.72 -8.12
N GLY A 197 -1.82 2.48 -8.87
CA GLY A 197 -0.50 2.20 -8.32
C GLY A 197 0.07 3.33 -7.49
N ASP A 198 -0.12 4.60 -7.92
CA ASP A 198 0.29 5.76 -7.12
C ASP A 198 -0.37 5.77 -5.75
N PHE A 199 -1.67 5.51 -5.66
CA PHE A 199 -2.39 5.48 -4.39
C PHE A 199 -1.91 4.36 -3.46
N GLY A 200 -1.62 3.16 -4.00
CA GLY A 200 -1.09 2.04 -3.23
C GLY A 200 0.28 2.34 -2.63
N LEU A 201 1.22 2.76 -3.48
CA LEU A 201 2.59 3.05 -3.07
C LEU A 201 2.66 4.27 -2.13
N ALA A 202 2.02 5.39 -2.51
CA ALA A 202 2.10 6.64 -1.75
C ALA A 202 1.55 6.50 -0.33
N GLY A 203 0.50 5.69 -0.13
CA GLY A 203 -0.04 5.43 1.20
C GLY A 203 1.00 4.81 2.13
N GLN A 204 1.75 3.82 1.66
CA GLN A 204 2.80 3.14 2.43
C GLN A 204 4.01 4.06 2.65
N LEU A 205 4.49 4.74 1.61
CA LEU A 205 5.65 5.62 1.71
C LEU A 205 5.36 6.88 2.54
N PHE A 206 4.12 7.38 2.56
CA PHE A 206 3.70 8.38 3.54
C PHE A 206 3.81 7.84 4.97
N GLY A 207 3.47 6.57 5.21
CA GLY A 207 3.73 5.91 6.49
C GLY A 207 5.21 5.97 6.90
N CYS A 208 6.13 5.87 5.94
CA CYS A 208 7.57 6.00 6.16
C CYS A 208 8.01 7.42 6.55
N THR A 209 7.32 8.47 6.15
CA THR A 209 7.66 9.86 6.55
C THR A 209 7.37 10.13 8.03
N GLN A 210 6.62 9.27 8.71
CA GLN A 210 6.18 9.48 10.08
C GLN A 210 7.12 8.86 11.14
N GLN A 211 8.19 8.24 10.71
CA GLN A 211 9.17 7.61 11.59
C GLN A 211 10.57 8.16 11.30
N PRO A 212 11.37 8.48 12.33
CA PRO A 212 12.64 9.19 12.19
C PRO A 212 13.61 8.56 11.19
N THR A 213 13.76 7.24 11.22
CA THR A 213 14.74 6.54 10.37
C THR A 213 14.38 6.67 8.89
N THR A 214 13.15 6.35 8.49
CA THR A 214 12.78 6.39 7.09
C THR A 214 12.41 7.78 6.59
N ALA A 215 12.09 8.74 7.47
CA ALA A 215 11.90 10.14 7.07
C ALA A 215 13.17 10.70 6.42
N VAL A 216 14.35 10.43 7.01
CA VAL A 216 15.64 10.84 6.43
C VAL A 216 15.89 10.16 5.06
N MET A 217 15.51 8.90 4.91
CA MET A 217 15.63 8.19 3.64
C MET A 217 14.74 8.85 2.56
N ILE A 218 13.48 9.17 2.90
CA ILE A 218 12.56 9.89 1.98
C ILE A 218 13.10 11.27 1.64
N GLU A 219 13.56 12.06 2.62
CA GLU A 219 14.14 13.39 2.41
C GLU A 219 15.38 13.37 1.51
N SER A 220 16.13 12.27 1.53
CA SER A 220 17.31 12.08 0.66
C SER A 220 16.93 11.75 -0.81
N ASN A 221 15.63 11.55 -1.09
CA ASN A 221 15.06 11.28 -2.41
C ASN A 221 13.98 12.35 -2.74
N PRO A 222 14.38 13.56 -3.17
CA PRO A 222 13.50 14.72 -3.27
C PRO A 222 12.33 14.56 -4.25
N ASN A 223 12.49 13.82 -5.36
CA ASN A 223 11.40 13.56 -6.30
C ASN A 223 10.34 12.68 -5.65
N VAL A 224 10.77 11.66 -4.90
CA VAL A 224 9.87 10.79 -4.12
C VAL A 224 9.18 11.59 -3.01
N ALA A 225 9.91 12.42 -2.27
CA ALA A 225 9.35 13.25 -1.21
C ALA A 225 8.26 14.20 -1.76
N ASN A 226 8.54 14.90 -2.86
CA ASN A 226 7.60 15.80 -3.54
C ASN A 226 6.37 15.05 -4.08
N TRP A 227 6.56 13.85 -4.61
CA TRP A 227 5.46 13.01 -5.08
C TRP A 227 4.57 12.53 -3.91
N ILE A 228 5.14 12.08 -2.80
CA ILE A 228 4.37 11.70 -1.60
C ILE A 228 3.52 12.88 -1.11
N GLU A 229 4.09 14.08 -1.01
CA GLU A 229 3.36 15.27 -0.60
C GLU A 229 2.22 15.59 -1.57
N ARG A 230 2.48 15.54 -2.89
CA ARG A 230 1.46 15.74 -3.92
C ARG A 230 0.33 14.72 -3.80
N MET A 231 0.65 13.46 -3.49
CA MET A 231 -0.35 12.39 -3.32
C MET A 231 -1.27 12.58 -2.12
N LEU A 232 -0.99 13.49 -1.20
CA LEU A 232 -1.95 13.84 -0.14
C LEU A 232 -3.15 14.64 -0.65
N ASN A 233 -2.96 15.45 -1.69
CA ASN A 233 -3.99 16.22 -2.38
C ASN A 233 -3.71 16.19 -3.88
N PRO A 234 -3.88 15.04 -4.54
CA PRO A 234 -3.49 14.89 -5.93
C PRO A 234 -4.42 15.68 -6.86
N GLU A 235 -3.83 16.16 -7.94
CA GLU A 235 -4.51 16.93 -8.98
C GLU A 235 -4.21 16.33 -10.37
N ASP A 236 -5.07 16.58 -11.34
CA ASP A 236 -4.80 16.31 -12.76
C ASP A 236 -3.83 17.39 -13.27
N LEU A 237 -2.61 16.97 -13.63
CA LEU A 237 -1.51 17.82 -14.06
C LEU A 237 -1.14 17.61 -15.54
N GLY A 238 -1.86 16.74 -16.26
CA GLY A 238 -1.57 16.44 -17.66
C GLY A 238 -2.13 15.11 -18.13
N GLU A 239 -1.59 14.58 -19.21
CA GLU A 239 -2.05 13.32 -19.78
C GLU A 239 -1.28 12.11 -19.24
N TRP A 240 -1.79 10.90 -19.49
CA TRP A 240 -1.05 9.66 -19.31
C TRP A 240 0.12 9.60 -20.30
N GLU A 241 1.26 9.06 -19.88
CA GLU A 241 2.36 8.75 -20.77
C GLU A 241 2.19 7.34 -21.37
N GLU A 242 2.69 7.14 -22.57
CA GLU A 242 2.71 5.84 -23.24
C GLU A 242 3.75 4.90 -22.61
N TRP A 243 3.49 3.58 -22.67
CA TRP A 243 4.43 2.59 -22.13
C TRP A 243 5.86 2.74 -22.66
N SER A 244 6.03 3.12 -23.93
CA SER A 244 7.35 3.34 -24.55
C SER A 244 8.15 4.46 -23.86
N GLU A 245 7.49 5.47 -23.30
CA GLU A 245 8.12 6.58 -22.57
C GLU A 245 8.40 6.21 -21.11
N LEU A 246 7.53 5.41 -20.51
CA LEU A 246 7.64 4.95 -19.12
C LEU A 246 8.63 3.80 -18.93
N SER A 247 8.69 2.88 -19.90
CA SER A 247 9.40 1.61 -19.78
C SER A 247 10.90 1.71 -19.43
N PRO A 248 11.67 2.72 -19.89
CA PRO A 248 13.09 2.80 -19.53
C PRO A 248 13.35 2.90 -18.02
N THR A 249 12.44 3.52 -17.27
CA THR A 249 12.58 3.72 -15.83
C THR A 249 11.54 2.96 -15.00
N LEU A 250 10.38 2.62 -15.56
CA LEU A 250 9.34 1.86 -14.88
C LEU A 250 9.59 0.34 -14.93
N LEU A 251 10.07 -0.21 -16.05
CA LEU A 251 10.36 -1.64 -16.15
C LEU A 251 11.37 -2.14 -15.11
N PRO A 252 12.46 -1.42 -14.76
CA PRO A 252 13.33 -1.79 -13.65
C PRO A 252 12.60 -1.90 -12.30
N ILE A 253 11.63 -1.02 -12.02
CA ILE A 253 10.80 -1.09 -10.80
C ILE A 253 9.95 -2.37 -10.83
N ILE A 254 9.19 -2.58 -11.92
CA ILE A 254 8.32 -3.76 -12.04
C ILE A 254 9.14 -5.05 -11.93
N LYS A 255 10.28 -5.14 -12.63
CA LYS A 255 11.13 -6.32 -12.61
C LYS A 255 11.74 -6.57 -11.24
N GLY A 256 12.44 -5.58 -10.67
CA GLY A 256 13.21 -5.75 -9.44
C GLY A 256 12.31 -5.90 -8.21
N GLN A 257 11.24 -5.13 -8.15
CA GLN A 257 10.39 -5.08 -6.96
C GLN A 257 9.20 -6.06 -7.01
N ILE A 258 8.65 -6.30 -8.20
CA ILE A 258 7.51 -7.21 -8.32
C ILE A 258 7.98 -8.59 -8.82
N GLY A 259 8.67 -8.66 -9.96
CA GLY A 259 9.07 -9.91 -10.58
C GLY A 259 10.07 -10.71 -9.76
N ASP A 260 11.11 -10.04 -9.25
CA ASP A 260 12.23 -10.69 -8.57
C ASP A 260 12.09 -10.72 -7.03
N LEU A 261 11.12 -9.98 -6.45
CA LEU A 261 10.96 -9.87 -5.01
C LEU A 261 9.55 -10.26 -4.53
N TYR A 262 8.52 -9.49 -4.91
CA TYR A 262 7.15 -9.70 -4.43
C TYR A 262 6.56 -11.04 -4.89
N PHE A 263 6.62 -11.35 -6.18
CA PHE A 263 6.03 -12.58 -6.70
C PHE A 263 6.66 -13.85 -6.15
N PRO A 264 7.99 -14.02 -6.08
CA PRO A 264 8.57 -15.20 -5.44
C PRO A 264 8.08 -15.42 -4.00
N TRP A 265 8.00 -14.33 -3.21
CA TRP A 265 7.46 -14.38 -1.85
C TRP A 265 5.98 -14.76 -1.80
N ALA A 266 5.14 -14.13 -2.63
CA ALA A 266 3.70 -14.36 -2.63
C ALA A 266 3.33 -15.77 -3.12
N ILE A 267 4.10 -16.32 -4.07
CA ILE A 267 3.95 -17.66 -4.60
C ILE A 267 4.27 -18.70 -3.53
N GLU A 268 5.43 -18.59 -2.87
CA GLU A 268 5.82 -19.53 -1.82
C GLU A 268 4.83 -19.51 -0.65
N ASN A 269 4.30 -18.34 -0.30
CA ASN A 269 3.20 -18.22 0.64
C ASN A 269 1.94 -18.98 0.17
N LEU A 270 1.58 -18.88 -1.10
CA LEU A 270 0.40 -19.57 -1.64
C LEU A 270 0.61 -21.09 -1.65
N ILE A 271 1.78 -21.58 -2.11
CA ILE A 271 2.15 -22.99 -2.08
C ILE A 271 2.06 -23.56 -0.65
N ALA A 272 2.61 -22.84 0.32
CA ALA A 272 2.58 -23.26 1.71
C ALA A 272 1.16 -23.28 2.29
N LEU A 273 0.30 -22.33 1.89
CA LEU A 273 -1.11 -22.33 2.28
C LEU A 273 -1.87 -23.52 1.70
N GLU A 274 -1.64 -23.88 0.43
CA GLU A 274 -2.26 -25.04 -0.22
C GLU A 274 -1.78 -26.36 0.40
N ALA A 275 -0.53 -26.39 0.85
CA ALA A 275 0.05 -27.55 1.56
C ALA A 275 -0.29 -27.56 3.08
N GLU A 276 -1.09 -26.61 3.57
CA GLU A 276 -1.43 -26.43 4.99
C GLU A 276 -0.19 -26.26 5.91
N HIS A 277 0.92 -25.74 5.37
CA HIS A 277 2.10 -25.41 6.16
C HIS A 277 1.88 -24.12 6.93
N GLY A 278 2.39 -24.03 8.17
CA GLY A 278 2.30 -22.82 9.01
C GLY A 278 3.31 -21.74 8.64
N THR A 279 4.41 -22.13 7.97
CA THR A 279 5.54 -21.26 7.59
C THR A 279 6.04 -21.63 6.20
N PHE A 280 6.74 -20.70 5.56
CA PHE A 280 7.46 -20.92 4.30
C PHE A 280 8.82 -20.22 4.31
N THR A 281 9.72 -20.69 3.45
CA THR A 281 11.05 -20.10 3.22
C THR A 281 11.25 -19.93 1.73
N VAL A 282 11.73 -18.75 1.32
CA VAL A 282 12.02 -18.40 -0.06
C VAL A 282 13.37 -17.68 -0.14
N THR A 283 14.09 -17.84 -1.25
CA THR A 283 15.30 -17.06 -1.50
C THR A 283 14.94 -15.75 -2.17
N LEU A 284 15.19 -14.63 -1.49
CA LEU A 284 14.98 -13.28 -1.99
C LEU A 284 16.30 -12.50 -1.93
N LYS A 285 16.68 -11.84 -3.03
CA LYS A 285 17.94 -11.07 -3.11
C LYS A 285 19.17 -11.88 -2.67
N GLY A 286 19.16 -13.19 -2.90
CA GLY A 286 20.25 -14.11 -2.51
C GLY A 286 20.27 -14.54 -1.04
N SER A 287 19.30 -14.15 -0.24
CA SER A 287 19.17 -14.51 1.18
C SER A 287 17.89 -15.31 1.44
N GLU A 288 17.92 -16.20 2.41
CA GLU A 288 16.73 -16.91 2.88
C GLU A 288 15.81 -15.95 3.64
N PHE A 289 14.54 -15.95 3.25
CA PHE A 289 13.47 -15.20 3.89
C PHE A 289 12.40 -16.19 4.40
N THR A 290 12.19 -16.24 5.70
CA THR A 290 11.24 -17.16 6.35
C THR A 290 10.12 -16.37 7.02
N GLN A 291 8.88 -16.76 6.80
CA GLN A 291 7.71 -16.12 7.38
C GLN A 291 6.57 -17.11 7.61
N ASP A 292 5.67 -16.77 8.55
CA ASP A 292 4.41 -17.46 8.73
C ASP A 292 3.50 -17.23 7.52
N THR A 293 2.69 -18.26 7.17
CA THR A 293 1.76 -18.16 6.03
C THR A 293 0.66 -17.12 6.27
N MET A 294 0.37 -16.34 5.23
CA MET A 294 -0.58 -15.24 5.26
C MET A 294 -1.76 -15.50 4.31
N LYS A 295 -2.93 -15.84 4.87
CA LYS A 295 -4.15 -16.13 4.09
C LYS A 295 -4.64 -14.94 3.27
N TYR A 296 -4.42 -13.72 3.74
CA TYR A 296 -4.82 -12.51 3.02
C TYR A 296 -4.03 -12.39 1.72
N THR A 297 -2.70 -12.46 1.79
CA THR A 297 -1.80 -12.41 0.61
C THR A 297 -2.12 -13.50 -0.42
N GLY A 298 -2.42 -14.72 0.02
CA GLY A 298 -2.82 -15.80 -0.92
C GLY A 298 -4.12 -15.46 -1.68
N ARG A 299 -5.09 -14.83 -1.02
CA ARG A 299 -6.33 -14.34 -1.67
C ARG A 299 -6.06 -13.17 -2.60
N SER A 300 -5.16 -12.26 -2.22
CA SER A 300 -4.80 -11.09 -3.00
C SER A 300 -4.13 -11.49 -4.32
N LEU A 301 -3.13 -12.38 -4.28
CA LEU A 301 -2.50 -12.94 -5.48
C LEU A 301 -3.52 -13.66 -6.39
N THR A 302 -4.45 -14.42 -5.81
CA THR A 302 -5.52 -15.07 -6.57
C THR A 302 -6.43 -14.05 -7.25
N ALA A 303 -6.76 -12.96 -6.58
CA ALA A 303 -7.55 -11.86 -7.15
C ALA A 303 -6.81 -11.16 -8.30
N LEU A 304 -5.50 -10.91 -8.15
CA LEU A 304 -4.66 -10.32 -9.20
C LEU A 304 -4.60 -11.22 -10.44
N ARG A 305 -4.41 -12.54 -10.26
CA ARG A 305 -4.50 -13.53 -11.35
C ARG A 305 -5.86 -13.48 -12.06
N GLY A 306 -6.94 -13.41 -11.30
CA GLY A 306 -8.29 -13.27 -11.85
C GLY A 306 -8.51 -11.97 -12.64
N LYS A 307 -7.86 -10.87 -12.26
CA LYS A 307 -7.86 -9.62 -13.04
C LYS A 307 -7.10 -9.83 -14.37
N PHE A 308 -5.92 -10.46 -14.34
CA PHE A 308 -5.13 -10.75 -15.54
C PHE A 308 -5.88 -11.65 -16.53
N GLN A 309 -6.49 -12.73 -16.04
CA GLN A 309 -7.20 -13.70 -16.88
C GLN A 309 -8.41 -13.11 -17.62
N LYS A 310 -9.00 -12.02 -17.13
CA LYS A 310 -10.13 -11.32 -17.76
C LYS A 310 -9.73 -10.39 -18.89
N LEU A 311 -8.44 -10.12 -19.06
CA LEU A 311 -7.95 -9.27 -20.14
C LEU A 311 -7.97 -10.02 -21.47
N GLU A 312 -8.45 -9.35 -22.51
CA GLU A 312 -8.43 -9.85 -23.89
C GLU A 312 -7.29 -9.17 -24.68
N ASN A 313 -6.80 -9.80 -25.75
CA ASN A 313 -5.80 -9.25 -26.66
C ASN A 313 -4.49 -8.80 -25.97
N ARG A 314 -4.02 -9.55 -24.98
CA ARG A 314 -2.94 -9.19 -24.08
C ARG A 314 -1.51 -9.55 -24.55
N GLY A 315 -1.30 -9.85 -25.84
CA GLY A 315 -0.01 -10.32 -26.33
C GLY A 315 1.17 -9.38 -26.02
N GLU A 316 1.02 -8.09 -26.27
CA GLU A 316 2.05 -7.09 -25.95
C GLU A 316 2.28 -6.96 -24.42
N LEU A 317 1.22 -7.04 -23.63
CA LEU A 317 1.30 -7.07 -22.17
C LEU A 317 2.07 -8.33 -21.70
N GLU A 318 1.82 -9.50 -22.29
CA GLU A 318 2.52 -10.74 -21.95
C GLU A 318 4.03 -10.66 -22.24
N ASP A 319 4.42 -10.01 -23.35
CA ASP A 319 5.84 -9.78 -23.67
C ASP A 319 6.52 -8.89 -22.62
N VAL A 320 5.85 -7.83 -22.17
CA VAL A 320 6.37 -6.95 -21.13
C VAL A 320 6.44 -7.68 -19.78
N LEU A 321 5.40 -8.44 -19.42
CA LEU A 321 5.39 -9.24 -18.20
C LEU A 321 6.46 -10.32 -18.19
N LEU A 322 6.74 -10.92 -19.35
CA LEU A 322 7.84 -11.89 -19.51
C LEU A 322 9.21 -11.22 -19.26
N ALA A 323 9.44 -10.05 -19.86
CA ALA A 323 10.67 -9.27 -19.65
C ALA A 323 10.86 -8.84 -18.18
N ALA A 324 9.77 -8.64 -17.46
CA ALA A 324 9.74 -8.25 -16.04
C ALA A 324 9.75 -9.45 -15.07
N ASN A 325 9.85 -10.71 -15.51
CA ASN A 325 9.71 -11.92 -14.69
C ASN A 325 8.32 -12.05 -14.01
N CYS A 326 7.29 -11.38 -14.53
CA CYS A 326 5.95 -11.30 -13.93
C CYS A 326 4.92 -12.24 -14.60
N LEU A 327 5.18 -12.74 -15.82
CA LEU A 327 4.18 -13.51 -16.56
C LEU A 327 3.86 -14.86 -15.91
N LYS A 328 4.90 -15.65 -15.60
CA LYS A 328 4.72 -16.99 -15.01
C LYS A 328 3.89 -16.95 -13.73
N PRO A 329 4.14 -16.07 -12.76
CA PRO A 329 3.30 -15.90 -11.57
C PRO A 329 1.82 -15.70 -11.82
N LEU A 330 1.45 -15.05 -12.94
CA LEU A 330 0.08 -14.70 -13.27
C LEU A 330 -0.69 -15.80 -14.02
N VAL A 331 0.01 -16.63 -14.81
CA VAL A 331 -0.62 -17.65 -15.66
C VAL A 331 -0.62 -19.06 -15.06
N THR A 332 0.25 -19.35 -14.08
CA THR A 332 0.36 -20.70 -13.49
C THR A 332 -0.77 -20.92 -12.48
N GLU A 333 -1.59 -21.95 -12.70
CA GLU A 333 -2.71 -22.30 -11.83
C GLU A 333 -2.29 -23.22 -10.67
N SER A 334 -1.24 -24.00 -10.84
CA SER A 334 -0.65 -24.91 -9.82
C SER A 334 0.86 -24.93 -9.92
N TRP A 335 1.54 -25.11 -8.81
CA TRP A 335 3.01 -25.15 -8.69
C TRP A 335 3.48 -26.54 -8.32
#